data_513b540b4279ba063f64b360d26e053a
#
_entry.id   513b540b4279ba063f64b360d26e053a
#
_cell.length_a   1.000
_cell.length_b   1.000
_cell.length_c   1.000
_cell.angle_alpha   90.00
_cell.angle_beta   90.00
_cell.angle_gamma   90.00
#
_symmetry.space_group_name_H-M   'P 1'
#
loop_
_entity.id
_entity.type
_entity.pdbx_description
1 polymer ?
#
loop_
_entity_poly.entity_id
_entity_poly.type
_entity_poly.pdbx_seq_one_letter_code
_entity_poly.pdbx_strand_id
1 'polypeptide(L)'
;MNYNPKNLIENTGLKLDQKSIGFLQKEIQLLSCSDVHEIAHLFTNPESYFFRSFSHLELVKKMSTEKTSIWFAGCSTGQEVYSAALMLSSIRDKKLLGTDLSRKYIEKAISGSFFVFKKSEIKALEKYKHVSQSYLHLNNNKKSLDVKFSSLKKEGISFDIHNLMDGPYSEGFDIVFCRNVLLH
;
A
#
# COMPACT_ATOMS: atom_id res chain seq x y z
N MET A 1 13.60 -12.48 -27.61
CA MET A 1 12.40 -13.21 -27.15
C MET A 1 11.20 -12.36 -27.50
N ASN A 2 10.25 -12.88 -28.30
CA ASN A 2 9.01 -12.14 -28.61
C ASN A 2 8.15 -12.09 -27.32
N TYR A 3 8.18 -10.97 -26.65
CA TYR A 3 7.39 -10.73 -25.46
C TYR A 3 5.93 -10.54 -25.88
N ASN A 4 5.03 -11.42 -25.41
CA ASN A 4 3.58 -11.23 -25.62
C ASN A 4 3.01 -10.47 -24.42
N PRO A 5 2.66 -9.19 -24.58
CA PRO A 5 2.07 -8.36 -23.50
C PRO A 5 0.83 -8.97 -22.86
N LYS A 6 0.09 -9.79 -23.64
CA LYS A 6 -1.11 -10.45 -23.16
C LYS A 6 -0.80 -11.46 -22.05
N ASN A 7 0.24 -12.26 -22.21
CA ASN A 7 0.67 -13.24 -21.20
C ASN A 7 1.15 -12.55 -19.91
N LEU A 8 1.76 -11.37 -20.05
CA LEU A 8 2.23 -10.59 -18.90
C LEU A 8 1.07 -10.16 -18.00
N ILE A 9 -0.06 -9.75 -18.61
CA ILE A 9 -1.27 -9.31 -17.90
C ILE A 9 -2.04 -10.50 -17.33
N GLU A 10 -2.18 -11.58 -18.09
CA GLU A 10 -2.87 -12.79 -17.64
C GLU A 10 -2.29 -13.36 -16.35
N ASN A 11 -0.97 -13.30 -16.18
CA ASN A 11 -0.28 -13.75 -14.97
C ASN A 11 -0.57 -12.87 -13.73
N THR A 12 -1.17 -11.70 -13.89
CA THR A 12 -1.55 -10.83 -12.76
C THR A 12 -2.95 -11.11 -12.23
N GLY A 13 -3.75 -11.91 -12.91
CA GLY A 13 -5.17 -12.13 -12.60
C GLY A 13 -6.08 -10.95 -12.94
N LEU A 14 -5.55 -9.86 -13.50
CA LEU A 14 -6.31 -8.66 -13.87
C LEU A 14 -7.11 -8.90 -15.16
N LYS A 15 -8.38 -8.50 -15.14
CA LYS A 15 -9.24 -8.51 -16.32
C LYS A 15 -9.25 -7.12 -16.95
N LEU A 16 -8.58 -6.97 -18.07
CA LEU A 16 -8.54 -5.72 -18.82
C LEU A 16 -9.45 -5.82 -20.07
N ASP A 17 -10.09 -4.71 -20.41
CA ASP A 17 -10.78 -4.60 -21.69
C ASP A 17 -9.80 -4.48 -22.86
N GLN A 18 -10.30 -4.72 -24.09
CA GLN A 18 -9.47 -4.71 -25.31
C GLN A 18 -8.77 -3.35 -25.55
N LYS A 19 -9.41 -2.25 -25.15
CA LYS A 19 -8.86 -0.90 -25.31
C LYS A 19 -7.66 -0.68 -24.37
N SER A 20 -7.81 -1.11 -23.13
CA SER A 20 -6.73 -1.09 -22.12
C SER A 20 -5.56 -1.98 -22.51
N ILE A 21 -5.85 -3.17 -23.05
CA ILE A 21 -4.82 -4.07 -23.59
C ILE A 21 -4.06 -3.41 -24.74
N GLY A 22 -4.75 -2.78 -25.69
CA GLY A 22 -4.10 -2.09 -26.81
C GLY A 22 -3.24 -0.90 -26.39
N PHE A 23 -3.67 -0.15 -25.38
CA PHE A 23 -2.86 0.91 -24.79
C PHE A 23 -1.59 0.35 -24.14
N LEU A 24 -1.74 -0.68 -23.31
CA LEU A 24 -0.60 -1.32 -22.62
C LEU A 24 0.41 -1.94 -23.57
N GLN A 25 -0.04 -2.53 -24.68
CA GLN A 25 0.86 -3.07 -25.70
C GLN A 25 1.79 -2.01 -26.27
N LYS A 26 1.26 -0.80 -26.52
CA LYS A 26 2.07 0.35 -26.97
C LYS A 26 3.05 0.81 -25.89
N GLU A 27 2.60 0.95 -24.65
CA GLU A 27 3.45 1.38 -23.54
C GLU A 27 4.57 0.36 -23.24
N ILE A 28 4.26 -0.93 -23.22
CA ILE A 28 5.25 -2.01 -23.05
C ILE A 28 6.31 -1.99 -24.17
N GLN A 29 5.88 -1.75 -25.41
CA GLN A 29 6.77 -1.64 -26.55
C GLN A 29 7.68 -0.40 -26.44
N LEU A 30 7.13 0.74 -26.03
CA LEU A 30 7.89 1.98 -25.84
C LEU A 30 8.89 1.89 -24.67
N LEU A 31 8.51 1.25 -23.58
CA LEU A 31 9.35 1.13 -22.40
C LEU A 31 10.37 -0.02 -22.51
N SER A 32 10.26 -0.89 -23.53
CA SER A 32 11.06 -2.13 -23.67
C SER A 32 11.08 -2.95 -22.36
N CYS A 33 9.99 -2.85 -21.58
CA CYS A 33 9.90 -3.41 -20.23
C CYS A 33 9.26 -4.80 -20.26
N SER A 34 9.92 -5.76 -19.66
CA SER A 34 9.46 -7.14 -19.53
C SER A 34 8.97 -7.51 -18.14
N ASP A 35 9.13 -6.62 -17.18
CA ASP A 35 8.73 -6.83 -15.79
C ASP A 35 7.34 -6.26 -15.53
N VAL A 36 6.41 -7.13 -15.19
CA VAL A 36 5.02 -6.74 -14.88
C VAL A 36 4.95 -5.76 -13.69
N HIS A 37 5.85 -5.87 -12.74
CA HIS A 37 5.86 -5.02 -11.56
C HIS A 37 6.20 -3.57 -11.90
N GLU A 38 7.01 -3.34 -12.92
CA GLU A 38 7.36 -1.99 -13.40
C GLU A 38 6.17 -1.28 -14.06
N ILE A 39 5.34 -2.03 -14.79
CA ILE A 39 4.23 -1.47 -15.56
C ILE A 39 2.87 -1.58 -14.87
N ALA A 40 2.78 -2.31 -13.75
CA ALA A 40 1.52 -2.55 -13.05
C ALA A 40 0.76 -1.26 -12.72
N HIS A 41 1.47 -0.17 -12.42
CA HIS A 41 0.87 1.14 -12.13
C HIS A 41 0.09 1.76 -13.31
N LEU A 42 0.27 1.28 -14.55
CA LEU A 42 -0.46 1.78 -15.72
C LEU A 42 -1.89 1.23 -15.81
N PHE A 43 -2.16 0.10 -15.15
CA PHE A 43 -3.45 -0.59 -15.23
C PHE A 43 -4.06 -0.94 -13.86
N THR A 44 -3.44 -0.51 -12.78
CA THR A 44 -4.02 -0.60 -11.44
C THR A 44 -4.43 0.79 -10.93
N ASN A 45 -5.49 0.83 -10.14
CA ASN A 45 -5.96 2.09 -9.56
C ASN A 45 -5.28 2.36 -8.21
N PRO A 46 -4.46 3.44 -8.06
CA PRO A 46 -3.76 3.75 -6.83
C PRO A 46 -4.64 4.34 -5.73
N GLU A 47 -5.96 4.15 -5.78
CA GLU A 47 -6.87 4.78 -4.82
C GLU A 47 -6.61 4.30 -3.40
N SER A 48 -5.77 5.04 -2.70
CA SER A 48 -5.44 4.83 -1.28
C SER A 48 -5.41 6.17 -0.55
N TYR A 49 -5.92 6.20 0.68
CA TYR A 49 -5.88 7.37 1.54
C TYR A 49 -5.85 6.98 3.02
N PHE A 50 -5.37 7.91 3.86
CA PHE A 50 -5.24 7.65 5.29
C PHE A 50 -6.60 7.41 5.95
N PHE A 51 -6.65 6.40 6.81
CA PHE A 51 -7.83 5.98 7.55
C PHE A 51 -9.04 5.62 6.68
N ARG A 52 -8.78 5.15 5.45
CA ARG A 52 -9.82 4.55 4.61
C ARG A 52 -10.49 3.43 5.39
N SER A 53 -11.84 3.47 5.46
CA SER A 53 -12.61 2.49 6.25
C SER A 53 -12.14 2.36 7.71
N PHE A 54 -12.21 3.46 8.43
CA PHE A 54 -11.80 3.56 9.83
C PHE A 54 -12.35 2.43 10.72
N SER A 55 -13.60 1.99 10.50
CA SER A 55 -14.22 0.88 11.23
C SER A 55 -13.48 -0.46 11.08
N HIS A 56 -12.93 -0.74 9.88
CA HIS A 56 -12.13 -1.95 9.68
C HIS A 56 -10.79 -1.87 10.41
N LEU A 57 -10.16 -0.71 10.42
CA LEU A 57 -8.94 -0.48 11.20
C LEU A 57 -9.19 -0.57 12.71
N GLU A 58 -10.36 -0.12 13.19
CA GLU A 58 -10.78 -0.33 14.58
C GLU A 58 -10.96 -1.81 14.91
N LEU A 59 -11.50 -2.59 13.98
CA LEU A 59 -11.60 -4.05 14.16
C LEU A 59 -10.20 -4.68 14.24
N VAL A 60 -9.29 -4.33 13.34
CA VAL A 60 -7.90 -4.75 13.39
C VAL A 60 -7.30 -4.43 14.76
N LYS A 61 -7.48 -3.20 15.26
CA LYS A 61 -6.99 -2.80 16.58
C LYS A 61 -7.58 -3.64 17.72
N LYS A 62 -8.88 -3.99 17.66
CA LYS A 62 -9.53 -4.83 18.66
C LYS A 62 -9.04 -6.28 18.64
N MET A 63 -8.67 -6.79 17.47
CA MET A 63 -8.13 -8.14 17.30
C MET A 63 -6.64 -8.24 17.65
N SER A 64 -5.93 -7.10 17.67
CA SER A 64 -4.49 -7.04 17.93
C SER A 64 -4.19 -7.25 19.41
N THR A 65 -3.12 -8.01 19.68
CA THR A 65 -2.58 -8.29 21.01
C THR A 65 -1.24 -7.58 21.21
N GLU A 66 -0.54 -7.85 22.30
CA GLU A 66 0.79 -7.31 22.59
C GLU A 66 1.84 -7.67 21.52
N LYS A 67 1.63 -8.81 20.85
CA LYS A 67 2.40 -9.26 19.70
C LYS A 67 1.45 -9.49 18.53
N THR A 68 1.59 -8.72 17.46
CA THR A 68 0.65 -8.80 16.33
C THR A 68 1.38 -8.66 15.01
N SER A 69 1.10 -9.59 14.09
CA SER A 69 1.57 -9.58 12.72
C SER A 69 0.41 -9.42 11.75
N ILE A 70 0.50 -8.42 10.84
CA ILE A 70 -0.56 -8.11 9.89
C ILE A 70 0.02 -8.00 8.48
N TRP A 71 -0.60 -8.72 7.55
CA TRP A 71 -0.32 -8.59 6.13
C TRP A 71 -1.41 -7.77 5.43
N PHE A 72 -1.00 -6.66 4.81
CA PHE A 72 -1.83 -5.81 3.96
C PHE A 72 -1.58 -6.19 2.49
N ALA A 73 -2.42 -7.06 1.96
CA ALA A 73 -2.36 -7.55 0.59
C ALA A 73 -2.98 -6.53 -0.36
N GLY A 74 -2.22 -6.07 -1.36
CA GLY A 74 -2.64 -4.98 -2.26
C GLY A 74 -2.64 -3.62 -1.56
N CYS A 75 -1.53 -3.26 -0.89
CA CYS A 75 -1.45 -2.06 -0.05
C CYS A 75 -1.34 -0.73 -0.82
N SER A 76 -1.21 -0.79 -2.16
CA SER A 76 -0.99 0.39 -3.00
C SER A 76 0.18 1.25 -2.48
N THR A 77 -0.01 2.55 -2.36
CA THR A 77 1.02 3.48 -1.87
C THR A 77 1.18 3.52 -0.33
N GLY A 78 0.56 2.57 0.40
CA GLY A 78 0.87 2.27 1.81
C GLY A 78 0.08 3.04 2.86
N GLN A 79 -0.83 3.97 2.53
CA GLN A 79 -1.54 4.79 3.53
C GLN A 79 -2.33 3.97 4.54
N GLU A 80 -2.86 2.81 4.13
CA GLU A 80 -3.63 1.93 5.02
C GLU A 80 -2.72 1.24 6.05
N VAL A 81 -1.53 0.80 5.62
CA VAL A 81 -0.48 0.25 6.51
C VAL A 81 -0.05 1.29 7.55
N TYR A 82 0.22 2.52 7.12
CA TYR A 82 0.58 3.62 8.01
C TYR A 82 -0.54 3.98 8.98
N SER A 83 -1.79 3.96 8.52
CA SER A 83 -2.96 4.20 9.37
C SER A 83 -3.07 3.15 10.47
N ALA A 84 -2.87 1.87 10.14
CA ALA A 84 -2.83 0.79 11.12
C ALA A 84 -1.65 0.99 12.10
N ALA A 85 -0.47 1.33 11.61
CA ALA A 85 0.70 1.59 12.45
C ALA A 85 0.44 2.68 13.49
N LEU A 86 -0.24 3.77 13.09
CA LEU A 86 -0.65 4.85 13.99
C LEU A 86 -1.66 4.37 15.03
N MET A 87 -2.66 3.60 14.62
CA MET A 87 -3.68 3.07 15.54
C MET A 87 -3.12 2.03 16.51
N LEU A 88 -2.07 1.31 16.12
CA LEU A 88 -1.38 0.28 16.90
C LEU A 88 -0.11 0.82 17.57
N SER A 89 0.03 2.13 17.73
CA SER A 89 1.24 2.76 18.28
C SER A 89 1.58 2.32 19.71
N SER A 90 0.61 1.86 20.49
CA SER A 90 0.82 1.31 21.83
C SER A 90 1.39 -0.12 21.82
N ILE A 91 1.31 -0.84 20.70
CA ILE A 91 1.83 -2.21 20.55
C ILE A 91 3.28 -2.12 20.11
N ARG A 92 4.20 -2.60 20.95
CA ARG A 92 5.64 -2.54 20.69
C ARG A 92 6.11 -3.63 19.73
N ASP A 93 5.63 -4.87 19.91
CA ASP A 93 5.98 -6.03 19.06
C ASP A 93 4.94 -6.21 17.97
N LYS A 94 4.96 -5.31 16.96
CA LYS A 94 4.09 -5.41 15.80
C LYS A 94 4.90 -5.60 14.52
N LYS A 95 4.38 -6.44 13.62
CA LYS A 95 4.91 -6.65 12.28
C LYS A 95 3.82 -6.31 11.27
N LEU A 96 3.99 -5.23 10.53
CA LEU A 96 3.07 -4.75 9.51
C LEU A 96 3.76 -4.86 8.15
N LEU A 97 3.30 -5.77 7.31
CA LEU A 97 3.80 -5.96 5.96
C LEU A 97 2.77 -5.46 4.96
N GLY A 98 3.14 -4.50 4.12
CA GLY A 98 2.38 -4.10 2.94
C GLY A 98 2.97 -4.74 1.69
N THR A 99 2.14 -5.38 0.87
CA THR A 99 2.58 -5.86 -0.45
C THR A 99 1.67 -5.34 -1.55
N ASP A 100 2.26 -5.11 -2.73
CA ASP A 100 1.52 -4.72 -3.92
C ASP A 100 2.21 -5.26 -5.18
N LEU A 101 1.46 -5.41 -6.26
CA LEU A 101 1.98 -5.82 -7.55
C LEU A 101 2.92 -4.76 -8.15
N SER A 102 2.63 -3.48 -7.94
CA SER A 102 3.34 -2.36 -8.55
C SER A 102 4.58 -1.94 -7.76
N ARG A 103 5.75 -2.07 -8.38
CA ARG A 103 7.02 -1.55 -7.85
C ARG A 103 6.94 -0.06 -7.52
N LYS A 104 6.36 0.75 -8.41
CA LYS A 104 6.20 2.18 -8.23
C LYS A 104 5.38 2.54 -6.98
N TYR A 105 4.33 1.75 -6.67
CA TYR A 105 3.54 1.98 -5.47
C TYR A 105 4.31 1.56 -4.21
N ILE A 106 5.03 0.46 -4.26
CA ILE A 106 5.89 0.02 -3.16
C ILE A 106 7.02 1.02 -2.88
N GLU A 107 7.68 1.54 -3.90
CA GLU A 107 8.69 2.60 -3.73
C GLU A 107 8.08 3.85 -3.09
N LYS A 108 6.88 4.24 -3.49
CA LYS A 108 6.14 5.33 -2.86
C LYS A 108 5.80 5.02 -1.41
N ALA A 109 5.35 3.80 -1.10
CA ALA A 109 5.10 3.36 0.26
C ALA A 109 6.38 3.41 1.11
N ILE A 110 7.49 2.86 0.63
CA ILE A 110 8.80 2.87 1.31
C ILE A 110 9.28 4.32 1.56
N SER A 111 9.02 5.23 0.62
CA SER A 111 9.40 6.64 0.78
C SER A 111 8.77 7.27 2.02
N GLY A 112 7.61 6.79 2.45
CA GLY A 112 6.87 7.31 3.60
C GLY A 112 6.48 8.79 3.49
N SER A 113 6.49 9.36 2.29
CA SER A 113 6.27 10.80 2.05
C SER A 113 4.98 11.02 1.26
N PHE A 114 4.07 11.85 1.80
CA PHE A 114 2.77 12.10 1.20
C PHE A 114 2.39 13.57 1.27
N PHE A 115 1.64 14.02 0.25
CA PHE A 115 0.93 15.29 0.27
C PHE A 115 -0.56 15.00 0.44
N VAL A 116 -1.15 15.49 1.52
CA VAL A 116 -2.54 15.24 1.89
C VAL A 116 -3.34 16.53 1.77
N PHE A 117 -4.39 16.52 0.96
CA PHE A 117 -5.25 17.67 0.71
C PHE A 117 -6.64 17.52 1.32
N LYS A 118 -7.08 16.29 1.57
CA LYS A 118 -8.42 16.00 2.08
C LYS A 118 -8.51 16.33 3.56
N LYS A 119 -9.38 17.27 3.91
CA LYS A 119 -9.55 17.79 5.29
C LYS A 119 -9.81 16.68 6.32
N SER A 120 -10.57 15.64 5.95
CA SER A 120 -10.85 14.51 6.85
C SER A 120 -9.59 13.68 7.19
N GLU A 121 -8.69 13.48 6.21
CA GLU A 121 -7.41 12.80 6.43
C GLU A 121 -6.48 13.65 7.29
N ILE A 122 -6.38 14.96 6.99
CA ILE A 122 -5.58 15.91 7.78
C ILE A 122 -6.01 15.86 9.24
N LYS A 123 -7.32 16.01 9.50
CA LYS A 123 -7.88 15.95 10.85
C LYS A 123 -7.62 14.61 11.55
N ALA A 124 -7.64 13.50 10.79
CA ALA A 124 -7.36 12.19 11.34
C ALA A 124 -5.87 12.04 11.71
N LEU A 125 -4.96 12.46 10.83
CA LEU A 125 -3.51 12.41 11.07
C LEU A 125 -3.07 13.29 12.24
N GLU A 126 -3.64 14.49 12.37
CA GLU A 126 -3.34 15.41 13.47
C GLU A 126 -3.65 14.82 14.85
N LYS A 127 -4.66 13.95 14.97
CA LYS A 127 -4.95 13.23 16.23
C LYS A 127 -3.79 12.35 16.71
N TYR A 128 -2.96 11.86 15.79
CA TYR A 128 -1.84 10.98 16.10
C TYR A 128 -0.49 11.70 16.21
N LYS A 129 -0.46 13.02 16.02
CA LYS A 129 0.77 13.82 16.07
C LYS A 129 1.56 13.61 17.35
N HIS A 130 0.90 13.56 18.50
CA HIS A 130 1.56 13.41 19.79
C HIS A 130 1.91 11.98 20.15
N VAL A 131 1.22 11.01 19.57
CA VAL A 131 1.40 9.59 19.85
C VAL A 131 2.61 9.01 19.10
N SER A 132 2.96 9.62 17.98
CA SER A 132 3.90 9.05 17.01
C SER A 132 5.03 10.01 16.63
N GLN A 133 5.45 10.89 17.55
CA GLN A 133 6.49 11.90 17.31
C GLN A 133 7.82 11.32 16.83
N SER A 134 8.12 10.06 17.18
CA SER A 134 9.37 9.41 16.78
C SER A 134 9.44 9.06 15.30
N TYR A 135 8.29 8.89 14.63
CA TYR A 135 8.27 8.45 13.24
C TYR A 135 7.27 9.18 12.34
N LEU A 136 6.35 9.97 12.87
CA LEU A 136 5.39 10.77 12.10
C LEU A 136 5.76 12.26 12.18
N HIS A 137 6.11 12.84 11.07
CA HIS A 137 6.39 14.26 10.93
C HIS A 137 5.30 14.92 10.06
N LEU A 138 4.67 15.95 10.59
CA LEU A 138 3.61 16.70 9.92
C LEU A 138 4.06 18.14 9.75
N ASN A 139 4.03 18.62 8.50
CA ASN A 139 4.25 20.03 8.18
C ASN A 139 2.99 20.59 7.50
N ASN A 140 2.32 21.50 8.18
CA ASN A 140 1.03 22.04 7.74
C ASN A 140 1.26 23.25 6.83
N ASN A 141 0.90 23.12 5.57
CA ASN A 141 0.83 24.19 4.59
C ASN A 141 -0.61 24.70 4.48
N LYS A 142 -0.81 25.95 4.04
CA LYS A 142 -2.14 26.59 3.99
C LYS A 142 -3.24 25.77 3.31
N LYS A 143 -2.90 24.85 2.38
CA LYS A 143 -3.86 24.04 1.61
C LYS A 143 -3.63 22.53 1.69
N SER A 144 -2.52 22.09 2.30
CA SER A 144 -2.12 20.67 2.34
C SER A 144 -1.38 20.35 3.62
N LEU A 145 -1.26 19.07 3.91
CA LEU A 145 -0.42 18.53 4.96
C LEU A 145 0.67 17.69 4.32
N ASP A 146 1.92 18.07 4.55
CA ASP A 146 3.07 17.24 4.18
C ASP A 146 3.28 16.23 5.30
N VAL A 147 3.22 14.96 4.94
CA VAL A 147 3.33 13.84 5.87
C VAL A 147 4.59 13.06 5.56
N LYS A 148 5.42 12.85 6.56
CA LYS A 148 6.62 12.02 6.46
C LYS A 148 6.66 11.01 7.57
N PHE A 149 6.75 9.74 7.19
CA PHE A 149 7.06 8.64 8.10
C PHE A 149 8.55 8.30 8.01
N SER A 150 9.17 8.04 9.14
CA SER A 150 10.59 7.68 9.25
C SER A 150 10.76 6.43 10.11
N SER A 151 11.96 5.85 10.11
CA SER A 151 12.30 4.73 10.99
C SER A 151 11.38 3.49 10.86
N LEU A 152 10.89 3.18 9.65
CA LEU A 152 9.88 2.15 9.39
C LEU A 152 10.23 0.79 10.00
N LYS A 153 11.47 0.32 9.83
CA LYS A 153 11.92 -0.97 10.39
C LYS A 153 11.83 -1.01 11.91
N LYS A 154 12.17 0.09 12.59
CA LYS A 154 12.07 0.20 14.04
C LYS A 154 10.63 0.13 14.52
N GLU A 155 9.70 0.62 13.71
CA GLU A 155 8.26 0.58 13.99
C GLU A 155 7.59 -0.72 13.51
N GLY A 156 8.35 -1.70 13.02
CA GLY A 156 7.84 -2.97 12.54
C GLY A 156 7.09 -2.88 11.21
N ILE A 157 7.36 -1.84 10.41
CA ILE A 157 6.72 -1.61 9.10
C ILE A 157 7.68 -2.04 7.99
N SER A 158 7.19 -2.83 7.06
CA SER A 158 7.91 -3.24 5.86
C SER A 158 7.00 -3.27 4.64
N PHE A 159 7.61 -3.15 3.46
CA PHE A 159 6.91 -3.22 2.19
C PHE A 159 7.67 -4.12 1.22
N ASP A 160 6.94 -4.86 0.39
CA ASP A 160 7.54 -5.72 -0.63
C ASP A 160 6.63 -5.83 -1.86
N ILE A 161 7.25 -6.21 -2.99
CA ILE A 161 6.53 -6.49 -4.23
C ILE A 161 6.01 -7.91 -4.15
N HIS A 162 4.71 -8.09 -4.45
CA HIS A 162 4.12 -9.42 -4.46
C HIS A 162 2.91 -9.46 -5.39
N ASN A 163 2.88 -10.49 -6.23
CA ASN A 163 1.71 -10.83 -7.03
C ASN A 163 0.85 -11.83 -6.25
N LEU A 164 -0.38 -11.48 -5.93
CA LEU A 164 -1.30 -12.36 -5.19
C LEU A 164 -1.65 -13.65 -5.94
N MET A 165 -1.43 -13.69 -7.27
CA MET A 165 -1.60 -14.89 -8.07
C MET A 165 -0.49 -15.93 -7.81
N ASP A 166 0.66 -15.53 -7.27
CA ASP A 166 1.74 -16.43 -6.90
C ASP A 166 1.47 -17.17 -5.57
N GLY A 167 0.28 -16.94 -4.98
CA GLY A 167 -0.14 -17.54 -3.72
C GLY A 167 0.09 -16.61 -2.51
N PRO A 168 -0.01 -17.14 -1.28
CA PRO A 168 0.21 -16.35 -0.07
C PRO A 168 1.67 -15.90 0.02
N TYR A 169 1.90 -14.66 0.47
CA TYR A 169 3.25 -14.10 0.60
C TYR A 169 4.14 -14.93 1.53
N SER A 170 3.61 -15.30 2.67
CA SER A 170 4.24 -16.21 3.63
C SER A 170 3.20 -16.71 4.64
N GLU A 171 3.55 -17.72 5.41
CA GLU A 171 2.73 -18.17 6.52
C GLU A 171 3.00 -17.35 7.79
N GLY A 172 2.06 -17.38 8.74
CA GLY A 172 2.28 -16.86 10.10
C GLY A 172 1.90 -15.42 10.35
N PHE A 173 0.95 -14.86 9.59
CA PHE A 173 0.30 -13.60 9.97
C PHE A 173 -0.95 -13.88 10.81
N ASP A 174 -1.14 -13.08 11.88
CA ASP A 174 -2.34 -13.17 12.73
C ASP A 174 -3.57 -12.59 12.02
N ILE A 175 -3.36 -11.57 11.18
CA ILE A 175 -4.41 -10.88 10.43
C ILE A 175 -3.95 -10.67 8.98
N VAL A 176 -4.84 -11.00 8.02
CA VAL A 176 -4.69 -10.63 6.61
C VAL A 176 -5.71 -9.56 6.27
N PHE A 177 -5.24 -8.42 5.82
CA PHE A 177 -6.04 -7.26 5.44
C PHE A 177 -5.98 -7.08 3.92
N CYS A 178 -6.98 -7.63 3.21
CA CYS A 178 -7.06 -7.58 1.75
C CYS A 178 -8.32 -6.82 1.35
N ARG A 179 -8.15 -5.62 0.77
CA ARG A 179 -9.27 -4.74 0.45
C ARG A 179 -9.14 -4.12 -0.93
N ASN A 180 -10.28 -4.06 -1.64
CA ASN A 180 -10.38 -3.44 -2.96
C ASN A 180 -9.43 -4.04 -4.01
N VAL A 181 -8.95 -5.25 -3.81
CA VAL A 181 -8.04 -5.96 -4.72
C VAL A 181 -8.82 -6.92 -5.62
N LEU A 182 -9.83 -7.58 -5.07
CA LEU A 182 -10.59 -8.64 -5.77
C LEU A 182 -11.74 -8.09 -6.64
N LEU A 183 -11.85 -6.77 -6.80
CA LEU A 183 -12.91 -6.11 -7.57
C LEU A 183 -12.48 -5.74 -8.99
N HIS A 184 -11.25 -6.04 -9.38
CA HIS A 184 -10.68 -5.66 -10.69
C HIS A 184 -10.27 -6.86 -11.51
#